data_6ee2467bd9153255b44ffe14c1dff833
#
_entry.id   6ee2467bd9153255b44ffe14c1dff833
#
_cell.length_a   1.000
_cell.length_b   1.000
_cell.length_c   1.000
_cell.angle_alpha   90.00
_cell.angle_beta   90.00
_cell.angle_gamma   90.00
#
_symmetry.space_group_name_H-M   'P 1'
#
loop_
_entity.id
_entity.type
_entity.pdbx_description
1 polymer ?
#
loop_
_entity_poly.entity_id
_entity_poly.type
_entity_poly.pdbx_seq_one_letter_code
_entity_poly.pdbx_strand_id
1 'polypeptide(L)'
;MAEADAAFVRSLVIYADSSLIAFNKPSGLPVQTRNRDDQTLDRLMAAFARSNGKRPRLVHRLDAQTSGVIIAAQTQPAAAALSKAFADREAQKTYLALVSGPAPEAAEGEIAHELARYAARPGLELMRAARPGDQHAQSALTRWRRLASAGGLHLLEIRPLTGRMHQIRVHLSLNGWPILGDPYYGGAGGLASGGRVRLMLHAAHLSLPHPGRAGRVCLEAPAPDDFLAVLSAAGLPAPADLVSGPG
;
A
#
# COMPACT_ATOMS: atom_id res chain seq x y z
N MET A 1 -20.26 -2.32 18.14
CA MET A 1 -18.88 -1.86 18.00
C MET A 1 -18.52 -1.09 19.25
N ALA A 2 -17.36 -1.36 19.84
CA ALA A 2 -16.90 -0.62 21.02
C ALA A 2 -16.67 0.87 20.66
N GLU A 3 -16.87 1.77 21.64
CA GLU A 3 -16.65 3.21 21.43
C GLU A 3 -15.18 3.52 21.08
N ALA A 4 -14.24 2.79 21.67
CA ALA A 4 -12.81 2.87 21.36
C ALA A 4 -12.51 2.55 19.88
N ASP A 5 -13.15 1.52 19.31
CA ASP A 5 -13.00 1.17 17.89
C ASP A 5 -13.51 2.27 16.97
N ALA A 6 -14.64 2.88 17.36
CA ALA A 6 -15.22 3.99 16.59
C ALA A 6 -14.32 5.24 16.64
N ALA A 7 -13.78 5.58 17.81
CA ALA A 7 -12.83 6.67 17.98
C ALA A 7 -11.55 6.40 17.17
N PHE A 8 -11.00 5.19 17.27
CA PHE A 8 -9.81 4.79 16.52
C PHE A 8 -9.99 4.95 15.02
N VAL A 9 -11.03 4.36 14.42
CA VAL A 9 -11.20 4.45 12.96
C VAL A 9 -11.49 5.87 12.48
N ARG A 10 -12.14 6.70 13.31
CA ARG A 10 -12.36 8.11 13.00
C ARG A 10 -11.06 8.91 13.00
N SER A 11 -10.11 8.60 13.89
CA SER A 11 -8.80 9.24 13.92
C SER A 11 -7.94 8.95 12.69
N LEU A 12 -8.25 7.89 11.94
CA LEU A 12 -7.55 7.54 10.70
C LEU A 12 -8.02 8.35 9.49
N VAL A 13 -9.14 9.10 9.59
CA VAL A 13 -9.73 9.82 8.46
C VAL A 13 -8.84 10.99 8.05
N ILE A 14 -8.43 11.02 6.78
CA ILE A 14 -7.65 12.11 6.18
C ILE A 14 -8.46 12.95 5.19
N TYR A 15 -9.59 12.42 4.70
CA TYR A 15 -10.50 13.14 3.82
C TYR A 15 -11.88 12.50 3.88
N ALA A 16 -12.93 13.31 3.79
CA ALA A 16 -14.31 12.84 3.64
C ALA A 16 -15.18 13.86 2.92
N ASP A 17 -16.02 13.37 2.00
CA ASP A 17 -17.11 14.14 1.39
C ASP A 17 -18.37 13.25 1.22
N SER A 18 -19.36 13.71 0.47
CA SER A 18 -20.60 12.95 0.24
C SER A 18 -20.41 11.65 -0.56
N SER A 19 -19.31 11.49 -1.27
CA SER A 19 -19.03 10.41 -2.22
C SER A 19 -18.02 9.40 -1.71
N LEU A 20 -16.96 9.85 -1.05
CA LEU A 20 -15.87 8.99 -0.59
C LEU A 20 -15.33 9.42 0.78
N ILE A 21 -14.69 8.49 1.46
CA ILE A 21 -13.92 8.70 2.68
C ILE A 21 -12.55 8.04 2.51
N ALA A 22 -11.49 8.73 2.92
CA ALA A 22 -10.11 8.25 2.85
C ALA A 22 -9.49 8.15 4.25
N PHE A 23 -8.64 7.15 4.43
CA PHE A 23 -7.99 6.85 5.68
C PHE A 23 -6.47 6.72 5.51
N ASN A 24 -5.71 7.17 6.50
CA ASN A 24 -4.32 6.76 6.69
C ASN A 24 -4.32 5.45 7.49
N LYS A 25 -4.35 4.31 6.80
CA LYS A 25 -4.37 3.00 7.43
C LYS A 25 -3.04 2.70 8.13
N PRO A 26 -3.02 2.36 9.41
CA PRO A 26 -1.79 1.92 10.07
C PRO A 26 -1.32 0.56 9.53
N SER A 27 -0.03 0.29 9.68
CA SER A 27 0.52 -1.05 9.48
C SER A 27 -0.08 -2.02 10.51
N GLY A 28 -0.25 -3.27 10.11
CA GLY A 28 -0.81 -4.32 10.98
C GLY A 28 -2.32 -4.45 10.94
N LEU A 29 -3.08 -3.43 10.49
CA LEU A 29 -4.53 -3.49 10.36
C LEU A 29 -4.92 -4.15 9.02
N PRO A 30 -5.52 -5.37 9.03
CA PRO A 30 -6.03 -5.98 7.81
C PRO A 30 -7.20 -5.16 7.22
N VAL A 31 -7.25 -5.06 5.89
CA VAL A 31 -8.40 -4.44 5.22
C VAL A 31 -9.63 -5.35 5.33
N GLN A 32 -9.44 -6.63 5.05
CA GLN A 32 -10.43 -7.71 5.15
C GLN A 32 -9.73 -9.02 5.51
N THR A 33 -10.43 -9.92 6.18
CA THR A 33 -9.96 -11.27 6.52
C THR A 33 -11.11 -12.29 6.42
N ARG A 34 -10.74 -13.56 6.27
CA ARG A 34 -11.69 -14.67 6.38
C ARG A 34 -12.02 -15.03 7.84
N ASN A 35 -11.12 -14.72 8.76
CA ASN A 35 -11.35 -14.96 10.19
C ASN A 35 -12.33 -13.91 10.74
N ARG A 36 -13.40 -14.37 11.36
CA ARG A 36 -14.48 -13.51 11.88
C ARG A 36 -14.10 -12.76 13.16
N ASP A 37 -13.08 -13.19 13.85
CA ASP A 37 -12.65 -12.60 15.13
C ASP A 37 -11.63 -11.48 14.95
N ASP A 38 -10.98 -11.39 13.78
CA ASP A 38 -10.00 -10.34 13.53
C ASP A 38 -10.66 -8.97 13.39
N GLN A 39 -10.09 -7.96 14.02
CA GLN A 39 -10.42 -6.58 13.74
C GLN A 39 -9.90 -6.21 12.33
N THR A 40 -10.77 -5.67 11.49
CA THR A 40 -10.42 -5.25 10.11
C THR A 40 -10.97 -3.86 9.83
N LEU A 41 -10.32 -3.16 8.88
CA LEU A 41 -10.82 -1.86 8.46
C LEU A 41 -12.28 -1.96 7.93
N ASP A 42 -12.62 -3.01 7.19
CA ASP A 42 -13.98 -3.24 6.70
C ASP A 42 -15.02 -3.33 7.83
N ARG A 43 -14.69 -3.97 8.94
CA ARG A 43 -15.58 -4.02 10.12
C ARG A 43 -15.68 -2.68 10.81
N LEU A 44 -14.56 -1.97 10.93
CA LEU A 44 -14.51 -0.64 11.52
C LEU A 44 -15.32 0.39 10.72
N MET A 45 -15.60 0.15 9.42
CA MET A 45 -16.51 0.98 8.63
C MET A 45 -17.93 1.09 9.20
N ALA A 46 -18.33 0.20 10.10
CA ALA A 46 -19.60 0.30 10.82
C ALA A 46 -19.72 1.61 11.64
N ALA A 47 -18.58 2.23 12.05
CA ALA A 47 -18.56 3.53 12.71
C ALA A 47 -19.12 4.68 11.86
N PHE A 48 -19.17 4.49 10.56
CA PHE A 48 -19.67 5.45 9.56
C PHE A 48 -21.01 5.02 8.97
N ALA A 49 -21.69 4.07 9.60
CA ALA A 49 -23.03 3.65 9.16
C ALA A 49 -24.02 4.81 9.29
N ARG A 50 -24.82 5.03 8.23
CA ARG A 50 -25.90 6.01 8.22
C ARG A 50 -27.10 5.48 9.01
N SER A 51 -28.07 6.34 9.29
CA SER A 51 -29.33 5.97 9.98
C SER A 51 -30.11 4.83 9.30
N ASN A 52 -29.95 4.66 7.98
CA ASN A 52 -30.54 3.57 7.21
C ASN A 52 -29.69 2.28 7.21
N GLY A 53 -28.66 2.18 8.05
CA GLY A 53 -27.76 1.03 8.18
C GLY A 53 -26.72 0.87 7.05
N LYS A 54 -26.74 1.73 6.01
CA LYS A 54 -25.73 1.68 4.93
C LYS A 54 -24.42 2.24 5.44
N ARG A 55 -23.32 1.50 5.21
CA ARG A 55 -21.96 1.88 5.56
C ARG A 55 -21.08 2.09 4.33
N PRO A 56 -19.95 2.83 4.43
CA PRO A 56 -18.99 2.95 3.34
C PRO A 56 -18.49 1.59 2.87
N ARG A 57 -18.13 1.49 1.60
CA ARG A 57 -17.66 0.26 0.94
C ARG A 57 -16.24 0.45 0.44
N LEU A 58 -15.33 -0.42 0.87
CA LEU A 58 -13.98 -0.48 0.33
C LEU A 58 -14.02 -0.85 -1.16
N VAL A 59 -13.24 -0.15 -1.96
CA VAL A 59 -13.17 -0.32 -3.43
C VAL A 59 -11.81 -0.84 -3.89
N HIS A 60 -10.83 -0.85 -3.01
CA HIS A 60 -9.50 -1.46 -3.21
C HIS A 60 -8.95 -1.97 -1.89
N ARG A 61 -7.76 -2.54 -1.94
CA ARG A 61 -7.11 -3.10 -0.74
C ARG A 61 -5.64 -2.71 -0.67
N LEU A 62 -5.13 -2.68 0.55
CA LEU A 62 -3.72 -2.71 0.92
C LEU A 62 -3.44 -4.00 1.68
N ASP A 63 -2.20 -4.48 1.65
CA ASP A 63 -1.76 -5.57 2.53
C ASP A 63 -1.89 -5.14 4.00
N ALA A 64 -2.09 -6.08 4.91
CA ALA A 64 -2.23 -5.77 6.34
C ALA A 64 -1.04 -4.96 6.87
N GLN A 65 0.17 -5.32 6.47
CA GLN A 65 1.42 -4.69 6.92
C GLN A 65 1.75 -3.38 6.18
N THR A 66 1.09 -3.06 5.06
CA THR A 66 1.27 -1.79 4.34
C THR A 66 0.46 -0.70 5.01
N SER A 67 1.09 0.44 5.32
CA SER A 67 0.42 1.64 5.83
C SER A 67 0.04 2.60 4.71
N GLY A 68 -0.82 3.61 4.98
CA GLY A 68 -1.09 4.73 4.08
C GLY A 68 -2.50 4.78 3.51
N VAL A 69 -2.65 5.51 2.42
CA VAL A 69 -3.95 5.87 1.84
C VAL A 69 -4.76 4.66 1.40
N ILE A 70 -5.96 4.54 1.95
CA ILE A 70 -7.00 3.63 1.47
C ILE A 70 -8.34 4.38 1.44
N ILE A 71 -9.19 4.09 0.45
CA ILE A 71 -10.48 4.76 0.28
C ILE A 71 -11.66 3.81 0.34
N ALA A 72 -12.79 4.34 0.79
CA ALA A 72 -14.08 3.69 0.73
C ALA A 72 -15.13 4.64 0.10
N ALA A 73 -16.03 4.08 -0.68
CA ALA A 73 -17.15 4.80 -1.26
C ALA A 73 -18.29 4.98 -0.25
N GLN A 74 -18.86 6.16 -0.17
CA GLN A 74 -19.98 6.46 0.72
C GLN A 74 -21.34 6.11 0.11
N THR A 75 -21.40 5.94 -1.23
CA THR A 75 -22.65 5.65 -1.96
C THR A 75 -22.41 4.55 -2.98
N GLN A 76 -23.47 3.88 -3.42
CA GLN A 76 -23.37 2.84 -4.45
C GLN A 76 -22.88 3.38 -5.81
N PRO A 77 -23.33 4.54 -6.32
CA PRO A 77 -22.78 5.13 -7.55
C PRO A 77 -21.29 5.46 -7.41
N ALA A 78 -20.86 6.01 -6.27
CA ALA A 78 -19.44 6.27 -6.02
C ALA A 78 -18.62 4.97 -5.98
N ALA A 79 -19.16 3.88 -5.41
CA ALA A 79 -18.48 2.59 -5.39
C ALA A 79 -18.25 2.04 -6.81
N ALA A 80 -19.26 2.15 -7.68
CA ALA A 80 -19.15 1.75 -9.08
C ALA A 80 -18.09 2.57 -9.84
N ALA A 81 -18.15 3.91 -9.69
CA ALA A 81 -17.21 4.83 -10.35
C ALA A 81 -15.76 4.60 -9.89
N LEU A 82 -15.53 4.49 -8.59
CA LEU A 82 -14.21 4.23 -8.03
C LEU A 82 -13.67 2.85 -8.44
N SER A 83 -14.51 1.81 -8.39
CA SER A 83 -14.09 0.47 -8.84
C SER A 83 -13.71 0.47 -10.33
N LYS A 84 -14.46 1.22 -11.15
CA LYS A 84 -14.11 1.41 -12.58
C LYS A 84 -12.78 2.13 -12.73
N ALA A 85 -12.54 3.22 -12.01
CA ALA A 85 -11.28 3.96 -12.06
C ALA A 85 -10.06 3.09 -11.71
N PHE A 86 -10.19 2.17 -10.74
CA PHE A 86 -9.14 1.18 -10.44
C PHE A 86 -8.97 0.14 -11.55
N ALA A 87 -10.08 -0.36 -12.12
CA ALA A 87 -10.04 -1.35 -13.20
C ALA A 87 -9.42 -0.78 -14.48
N ASP A 88 -9.76 0.46 -14.81
CA ASP A 88 -9.24 1.18 -16.00
C ASP A 88 -7.85 1.77 -15.77
N ARG A 89 -7.25 1.57 -14.59
CA ARG A 89 -5.92 2.08 -14.22
C ARG A 89 -5.81 3.61 -14.19
N GLU A 90 -6.91 4.30 -14.00
CA GLU A 90 -6.95 5.75 -13.84
C GLU A 90 -6.50 6.21 -12.44
N ALA A 91 -6.50 5.28 -11.46
CA ALA A 91 -5.99 5.51 -10.11
C ALA A 91 -4.46 5.49 -10.12
N GLN A 92 -3.86 6.66 -9.94
CA GLN A 92 -2.41 6.84 -9.79
C GLN A 92 -2.03 6.66 -8.32
N LYS A 93 -1.15 5.72 -8.06
CA LYS A 93 -0.70 5.34 -6.71
C LYS A 93 0.78 5.62 -6.57
N THR A 94 1.18 6.27 -5.49
CA THR A 94 2.58 6.47 -5.14
C THR A 94 2.84 5.89 -3.76
N TYR A 95 3.85 5.04 -3.67
CA TYR A 95 4.30 4.42 -2.44
C TYR A 95 5.72 4.87 -2.12
N LEU A 96 6.04 4.85 -0.85
CA LEU A 96 7.40 4.91 -0.34
C LEU A 96 7.81 3.52 0.13
N ALA A 97 8.97 3.07 -0.29
CA ALA A 97 9.56 1.80 0.14
C ALA A 97 10.99 2.04 0.62
N LEU A 98 11.31 1.57 1.81
CA LEU A 98 12.68 1.51 2.28
C LEU A 98 13.19 0.10 2.01
N VAL A 99 14.23 -0.01 1.18
CA VAL A 99 14.78 -1.29 0.74
C VAL A 99 16.23 -1.44 1.20
N SER A 100 16.68 -2.69 1.29
CA SER A 100 18.08 -3.07 1.55
C SER A 100 18.67 -3.74 0.31
N GLY A 101 19.99 -3.92 0.32
CA GLY A 101 20.72 -4.58 -0.77
C GLY A 101 21.66 -3.64 -1.50
N PRO A 102 22.17 -4.03 -2.69
CA PRO A 102 23.01 -3.15 -3.50
C PRO A 102 22.19 -1.94 -3.97
N ALA A 103 22.85 -0.77 -4.02
CA ALA A 103 22.19 0.42 -4.53
C ALA A 103 21.76 0.19 -5.99
N PRO A 104 20.54 0.59 -6.38
CA PRO A 104 20.17 0.60 -7.78
C PRO A 104 21.17 1.44 -8.58
N GLU A 105 21.69 0.91 -9.69
CA GLU A 105 22.66 1.64 -10.54
C GLU A 105 22.00 2.87 -11.17
N ALA A 106 20.78 2.70 -11.70
CA ALA A 106 19.99 3.80 -12.24
C ALA A 106 19.31 4.62 -11.13
N ALA A 107 18.96 5.87 -11.43
CA ALA A 107 18.16 6.73 -10.56
C ALA A 107 16.67 6.33 -10.55
N GLU A 108 16.19 5.79 -11.67
CA GLU A 108 14.81 5.35 -11.87
C GLU A 108 14.72 4.22 -12.89
N GLY A 109 13.58 3.54 -12.95
CA GLY A 109 13.37 2.46 -13.91
C GLY A 109 12.01 1.80 -13.79
N GLU A 110 11.86 0.72 -14.54
CA GLU A 110 10.65 -0.11 -14.56
C GLU A 110 11.00 -1.57 -14.25
N ILE A 111 10.12 -2.22 -13.50
CA ILE A 111 10.17 -3.66 -13.23
C ILE A 111 8.93 -4.28 -13.85
N ALA A 112 9.14 -5.15 -14.84
CA ALA A 112 8.09 -5.86 -15.55
C ALA A 112 8.30 -7.37 -15.38
N HIS A 113 7.37 -8.03 -14.71
CA HIS A 113 7.34 -9.49 -14.58
C HIS A 113 5.89 -9.99 -14.67
N GLU A 114 5.73 -11.19 -15.16
CA GLU A 114 4.52 -11.92 -14.88
C GLU A 114 4.61 -12.53 -13.49
N LEU A 115 3.56 -12.37 -12.70
CA LEU A 115 3.49 -12.87 -11.33
C LEU A 115 2.46 -13.97 -11.22
N ALA A 116 2.82 -15.05 -10.55
CA ALA A 116 1.95 -16.17 -10.26
C ALA A 116 1.80 -16.38 -8.76
N ARG A 117 0.59 -16.79 -8.35
CA ARG A 117 0.29 -17.17 -6.98
C ARG A 117 0.76 -18.59 -6.73
N TYR A 118 1.26 -18.88 -5.54
CA TYR A 118 1.58 -20.22 -5.09
C TYR A 118 1.27 -20.39 -3.60
N ALA A 119 0.96 -21.62 -3.22
CA ALA A 119 0.80 -21.98 -1.81
C ALA A 119 2.18 -22.19 -1.18
N ALA A 120 2.60 -21.26 -0.35
CA ALA A 120 3.89 -21.37 0.38
C ALA A 120 3.81 -22.40 1.52
N ARG A 121 2.63 -22.50 2.15
CA ARG A 121 2.24 -23.52 3.16
C ARG A 121 0.72 -23.53 3.27
N PRO A 122 0.12 -24.53 3.95
CA PRO A 122 -1.32 -24.54 4.20
C PRO A 122 -1.81 -23.23 4.82
N GLY A 123 -2.79 -22.60 4.15
CA GLY A 123 -3.36 -21.30 4.57
C GLY A 123 -2.55 -20.06 4.22
N LEU A 124 -1.37 -20.18 3.59
CA LEU A 124 -0.55 -19.05 3.17
C LEU A 124 -0.28 -19.07 1.67
N GLU A 125 -0.91 -18.17 0.94
CA GLU A 125 -0.63 -17.91 -0.47
C GLU A 125 0.32 -16.73 -0.60
N LEU A 126 1.35 -16.88 -1.42
CA LEU A 126 2.33 -15.84 -1.77
C LEU A 126 2.39 -15.69 -3.31
N MET A 127 3.14 -14.69 -3.75
CA MET A 127 3.41 -14.42 -5.17
C MET A 127 4.88 -14.69 -5.47
N ARG A 128 5.16 -15.07 -6.71
CA ARG A 128 6.53 -15.21 -7.26
C ARG A 128 6.54 -14.80 -8.73
N ALA A 129 7.70 -14.65 -9.32
CA ALA A 129 7.80 -14.60 -10.78
C ALA A 129 7.16 -15.86 -11.38
N ALA A 130 6.40 -15.67 -12.44
CA ALA A 130 5.76 -16.77 -13.15
C ALA A 130 6.83 -17.72 -13.76
N ARG A 131 6.50 -19.00 -13.85
CA ARG A 131 7.30 -20.05 -14.49
C ARG A 131 6.54 -20.60 -15.68
N PRO A 132 7.23 -21.19 -16.65
CA PRO A 132 6.56 -21.92 -17.71
C PRO A 132 5.54 -22.92 -17.15
N GLY A 133 4.29 -22.87 -17.64
CA GLY A 133 3.20 -23.72 -17.16
C GLY A 133 2.31 -23.13 -16.05
N ASP A 134 2.61 -21.97 -15.49
CA ASP A 134 1.71 -21.28 -14.55
C ASP A 134 0.44 -20.78 -15.29
N GLN A 135 -0.70 -21.43 -15.07
CA GLN A 135 -1.94 -21.16 -15.82
C GLN A 135 -2.61 -19.80 -15.49
N HIS A 136 -2.25 -19.15 -14.37
CA HIS A 136 -2.86 -17.91 -13.90
C HIS A 136 -1.83 -16.81 -13.66
N ALA A 137 -0.74 -16.82 -14.45
CA ALA A 137 0.24 -15.75 -14.44
C ALA A 137 -0.41 -14.43 -14.88
N GLN A 138 -0.06 -13.34 -14.20
CA GLN A 138 -0.62 -12.01 -14.44
C GLN A 138 0.51 -11.03 -14.70
N SER A 139 0.44 -10.33 -15.81
CA SER A 139 1.36 -9.23 -16.10
C SER A 139 1.31 -8.19 -14.99
N ALA A 140 2.49 -7.77 -14.54
CA ALA A 140 2.66 -6.74 -13.53
C ALA A 140 3.76 -5.78 -13.96
N LEU A 141 3.53 -4.47 -13.73
CA LEU A 141 4.44 -3.39 -14.08
C LEU A 141 4.52 -2.40 -12.94
N THR A 142 5.74 -2.08 -12.51
CA THR A 142 6.05 -1.15 -11.41
C THR A 142 7.13 -0.18 -11.86
N ARG A 143 6.87 1.13 -11.80
CA ARG A 143 7.88 2.17 -11.93
C ARG A 143 8.48 2.47 -10.57
N TRP A 144 9.76 2.81 -10.55
CA TRP A 144 10.46 3.20 -9.34
C TRP A 144 11.43 4.34 -9.60
N ARG A 145 11.68 5.14 -8.58
CA ARG A 145 12.69 6.20 -8.56
C ARG A 145 13.40 6.17 -7.20
N ARG A 146 14.72 6.21 -7.21
CA ARG A 146 15.51 6.31 -6.00
C ARG A 146 15.51 7.75 -5.50
N LEU A 147 15.03 7.98 -4.29
CA LEU A 147 14.97 9.29 -3.67
C LEU A 147 16.25 9.59 -2.89
N ALA A 148 16.75 8.62 -2.12
CA ALA A 148 17.96 8.77 -1.30
C ALA A 148 18.60 7.41 -1.01
N SER A 149 19.87 7.42 -0.60
CA SER A 149 20.63 6.24 -0.17
C SER A 149 21.58 6.60 0.97
N ALA A 150 21.55 5.82 2.04
CA ALA A 150 22.49 5.92 3.15
C ALA A 150 22.56 4.59 3.91
N GLY A 151 23.71 4.25 4.49
CA GLY A 151 23.86 3.10 5.38
C GLY A 151 23.48 1.74 4.78
N GLY A 152 23.56 1.57 3.46
CA GLY A 152 23.13 0.34 2.76
C GLY A 152 21.61 0.22 2.62
N LEU A 153 20.86 1.27 2.94
CA LEU A 153 19.42 1.39 2.73
C LEU A 153 19.12 2.42 1.64
N HIS A 154 18.02 2.20 0.93
CA HIS A 154 17.60 3.06 -0.18
C HIS A 154 16.12 3.39 -0.03
N LEU A 155 15.79 4.68 -0.01
CA LEU A 155 14.41 5.15 -0.06
C LEU A 155 14.00 5.26 -1.53
N LEU A 156 12.96 4.51 -1.90
CA LEU A 156 12.40 4.47 -3.26
C LEU A 156 10.99 5.04 -3.28
N GLU A 157 10.70 5.85 -4.28
CA GLU A 157 9.32 6.13 -4.72
C GLU A 157 8.90 5.05 -5.70
N ILE A 158 7.71 4.48 -5.48
CA ILE A 158 7.19 3.36 -6.26
C ILE A 158 5.83 3.72 -6.83
N ARG A 159 5.65 3.58 -8.13
CA ARG A 159 4.39 3.79 -8.85
C ARG A 159 3.95 2.51 -9.56
N PRO A 160 3.12 1.65 -8.92
CA PRO A 160 2.63 0.43 -9.54
C PRO A 160 1.55 0.78 -10.59
N LEU A 161 1.77 0.41 -11.85
CA LEU A 161 0.82 0.60 -12.96
C LEU A 161 -0.25 -0.51 -13.00
N THR A 162 -0.01 -1.62 -12.34
CA THR A 162 -0.94 -2.71 -12.09
C THR A 162 -1.15 -2.88 -10.59
N GLY A 163 -2.05 -3.76 -10.14
CA GLY A 163 -2.37 -3.94 -8.72
C GLY A 163 -2.46 -5.41 -8.32
N ARG A 164 -1.42 -6.21 -8.60
CA ARG A 164 -1.38 -7.63 -8.22
C ARG A 164 -1.06 -7.78 -6.74
N MET A 165 -1.51 -8.89 -6.15
CA MET A 165 -1.20 -9.21 -4.75
C MET A 165 0.32 -9.16 -4.53
N HIS A 166 0.76 -8.50 -3.47
CA HIS A 166 2.18 -8.34 -3.09
C HIS A 166 3.11 -7.81 -4.20
N GLN A 167 2.58 -7.19 -5.26
CA GLN A 167 3.32 -6.84 -6.48
C GLN A 167 4.63 -6.09 -6.17
N ILE A 168 4.55 -4.98 -5.43
CA ILE A 168 5.72 -4.14 -5.11
C ILE A 168 6.77 -4.97 -4.36
N ARG A 169 6.35 -5.75 -3.39
CA ARG A 169 7.21 -6.57 -2.53
C ARG A 169 7.98 -7.61 -3.34
N VAL A 170 7.28 -8.34 -4.22
CA VAL A 170 7.90 -9.34 -5.10
C VAL A 170 8.82 -8.67 -6.11
N HIS A 171 8.38 -7.61 -6.78
CA HIS A 171 9.18 -6.90 -7.78
C HIS A 171 10.50 -6.41 -7.20
N LEU A 172 10.46 -5.73 -6.05
CA LEU A 172 11.66 -5.22 -5.41
C LEU A 172 12.58 -6.36 -4.96
N SER A 173 12.03 -7.43 -4.38
CA SER A 173 12.83 -8.60 -3.97
C SER A 173 13.50 -9.29 -5.15
N LEU A 174 12.81 -9.45 -6.29
CA LEU A 174 13.37 -10.06 -7.51
C LEU A 174 14.54 -9.24 -8.10
N ASN A 175 14.55 -7.93 -7.84
CA ASN A 175 15.63 -7.03 -8.27
C ASN A 175 16.78 -6.91 -7.24
N GLY A 176 16.77 -7.72 -6.18
CA GLY A 176 17.79 -7.67 -5.14
C GLY A 176 17.63 -6.52 -4.14
N TRP A 177 16.47 -5.85 -4.14
CA TRP A 177 16.12 -4.74 -3.25
C TRP A 177 14.93 -5.10 -2.35
N PRO A 178 15.03 -6.13 -1.47
CA PRO A 178 13.94 -6.50 -0.61
C PRO A 178 13.55 -5.34 0.32
N ILE A 179 12.24 -5.18 0.53
CA ILE A 179 11.74 -4.15 1.45
C ILE A 179 12.14 -4.51 2.88
N LEU A 180 12.68 -3.55 3.61
CA LEU A 180 13.07 -3.73 5.00
C LEU A 180 11.85 -4.15 5.84
N GLY A 181 12.03 -5.17 6.67
CA GLY A 181 10.96 -5.72 7.51
C GLY A 181 9.93 -6.60 6.78
N ASP A 182 10.18 -6.97 5.51
CA ASP A 182 9.27 -7.89 4.80
C ASP A 182 9.48 -9.33 5.29
N PRO A 183 8.44 -9.95 5.93
CA PRO A 183 8.57 -11.28 6.50
C PRO A 183 8.56 -12.42 5.46
N TYR A 184 8.20 -12.11 4.20
CA TYR A 184 8.01 -13.12 3.17
C TYR A 184 8.97 -13.00 2.00
N TYR A 185 9.39 -11.80 1.66
CA TYR A 185 10.22 -11.51 0.50
C TYR A 185 11.56 -10.86 0.84
N GLY A 186 11.77 -10.51 2.12
CA GLY A 186 12.96 -9.81 2.57
C GLY A 186 14.24 -10.63 2.59
N GLY A 187 14.16 -11.98 2.48
CA GLY A 187 15.34 -12.83 2.62
C GLY A 187 16.05 -12.64 3.97
N ALA A 188 17.34 -13.01 4.04
CA ALA A 188 18.14 -12.84 5.26
C ALA A 188 18.41 -11.37 5.62
N GLY A 189 18.35 -10.45 4.65
CA GLY A 189 18.58 -9.00 4.86
C GLY A 189 17.44 -8.25 5.53
N GLY A 190 16.21 -8.78 5.51
CA GLY A 190 15.05 -8.13 6.11
C GLY A 190 15.07 -8.02 7.65
N LEU A 191 16.02 -8.68 8.30
CA LEU A 191 16.18 -8.71 9.76
C LEU A 191 17.53 -8.12 10.23
N ALA A 192 18.34 -7.58 9.33
CA ALA A 192 19.74 -7.19 9.62
C ALA A 192 19.89 -5.98 10.54
N SER A 193 18.80 -5.27 10.89
CA SER A 193 18.86 -4.05 11.72
C SER A 193 18.73 -4.29 13.23
N GLY A 194 18.85 -5.53 13.72
CA GLY A 194 18.86 -5.82 15.17
C GLY A 194 17.55 -5.58 15.93
N GLY A 195 16.53 -5.05 15.28
CA GLY A 195 15.20 -4.80 15.83
C GLY A 195 14.09 -5.35 14.93
N ARG A 196 12.93 -5.67 15.50
CA ARG A 196 11.73 -6.03 14.73
C ARG A 196 11.17 -4.79 14.05
N VAL A 197 11.62 -4.53 12.82
CA VAL A 197 11.06 -3.48 11.97
C VAL A 197 9.86 -4.08 11.22
N ARG A 198 8.75 -3.36 11.16
CA ARG A 198 7.62 -3.77 10.32
C ARG A 198 7.96 -3.63 8.82
N LEU A 199 7.09 -4.08 7.96
CA LEU A 199 7.20 -3.84 6.50
C LEU A 199 7.29 -2.32 6.22
N MET A 200 8.44 -1.85 5.74
CA MET A 200 8.70 -0.45 5.39
C MET A 200 8.14 -0.11 4.01
N LEU A 201 6.83 -0.27 3.86
CA LEU A 201 6.05 0.10 2.67
C LEU A 201 4.87 0.97 3.09
N HIS A 202 4.74 2.13 2.46
CA HIS A 202 3.74 3.13 2.77
C HIS A 202 3.08 3.67 1.50
N ALA A 203 1.75 3.58 1.39
CA ALA A 203 0.95 4.17 0.33
C ALA A 203 0.80 5.68 0.58
N ALA A 204 1.74 6.48 0.08
CA ALA A 204 1.84 7.90 0.40
C ALA A 204 0.78 8.74 -0.33
N HIS A 205 0.53 8.47 -1.62
CA HIS A 205 -0.40 9.27 -2.42
C HIS A 205 -1.32 8.39 -3.27
N LEU A 206 -2.54 8.88 -3.44
CA LEU A 206 -3.54 8.32 -4.34
C LEU A 206 -4.25 9.45 -5.08
N SER A 207 -4.17 9.48 -6.41
CA SER A 207 -4.92 10.41 -7.25
C SER A 207 -5.80 9.64 -8.22
N LEU A 208 -7.09 10.01 -8.30
CA LEU A 208 -8.07 9.34 -9.17
C LEU A 208 -9.22 10.30 -9.53
N PRO A 209 -9.98 10.04 -10.62
CA PRO A 209 -11.18 10.81 -10.93
C PRO A 209 -12.14 10.83 -9.75
N HIS A 210 -12.68 12.02 -9.44
CA HIS A 210 -13.62 12.14 -8.33
C HIS A 210 -14.99 11.52 -8.69
N PRO A 211 -15.56 10.62 -7.85
CA PRO A 211 -16.73 9.85 -8.22
C PRO A 211 -18.05 10.64 -8.28
N GLY A 212 -18.08 11.87 -7.79
CA GLY A 212 -19.29 12.68 -7.70
C GLY A 212 -19.19 14.07 -8.32
N ARG A 213 -18.03 14.47 -8.88
CA ARG A 213 -17.83 15.77 -9.53
C ARG A 213 -16.72 15.69 -10.58
N ALA A 214 -16.64 16.71 -11.44
CA ALA A 214 -15.53 16.82 -12.40
C ALA A 214 -14.17 16.98 -11.69
N GLY A 215 -13.12 16.56 -12.36
CA GLY A 215 -11.75 16.65 -11.88
C GLY A 215 -11.28 15.42 -11.09
N ARG A 216 -10.13 15.54 -10.47
CA ARG A 216 -9.48 14.49 -9.69
C ARG A 216 -9.50 14.82 -8.19
N VAL A 217 -9.50 13.82 -7.37
CA VAL A 217 -9.15 13.95 -5.96
C VAL A 217 -7.71 13.45 -5.76
N CYS A 218 -6.92 14.25 -5.06
CA CYS A 218 -5.56 13.92 -4.67
C CYS A 218 -5.54 13.74 -3.15
N LEU A 219 -5.12 12.57 -2.70
CA LEU A 219 -5.12 12.17 -1.31
C LEU A 219 -3.70 11.84 -0.89
N GLU A 220 -3.31 12.34 0.27
CA GLU A 220 -1.99 12.14 0.84
C GLU A 220 -2.12 11.59 2.27
N ALA A 221 -1.31 10.57 2.58
CA ALA A 221 -1.13 10.08 3.93
C ALA A 221 0.29 10.40 4.39
N PRO A 222 0.47 11.12 5.51
CA PRO A 222 1.80 11.35 6.05
C PRO A 222 2.45 10.02 6.43
N ALA A 223 3.77 9.91 6.19
CA ALA A 223 4.52 8.75 6.62
C ALA A 223 4.45 8.64 8.16
N PRO A 224 4.19 7.45 8.71
CA PRO A 224 4.05 7.29 10.15
C PRO A 224 5.39 7.39 10.88
N ASP A 225 5.34 7.75 12.17
CA ASP A 225 6.51 8.02 12.99
C ASP A 225 7.53 6.88 13.01
N ASP A 226 7.07 5.63 13.02
CA ASP A 226 7.95 4.46 12.97
C ASP A 226 8.71 4.34 11.63
N PHE A 227 8.11 4.78 10.53
CA PHE A 227 8.77 4.85 9.23
C PHE A 227 9.82 5.97 9.24
N LEU A 228 9.46 7.16 9.74
CA LEU A 228 10.36 8.31 9.85
C LEU A 228 11.54 8.05 10.79
N ALA A 229 11.31 7.35 11.90
CA ALA A 229 12.36 6.99 12.85
C ALA A 229 13.42 6.07 12.20
N VAL A 230 13.01 5.11 11.36
CA VAL A 230 13.95 4.25 10.64
C VAL A 230 14.74 5.03 9.59
N LEU A 231 14.10 5.96 8.86
CA LEU A 231 14.81 6.85 7.92
C LEU A 231 15.86 7.69 8.65
N SER A 232 15.48 8.34 9.74
CA SER A 232 16.38 9.17 10.55
C SER A 232 17.57 8.35 11.09
N ALA A 233 17.32 7.17 11.64
CA ALA A 233 18.37 6.27 12.13
C ALA A 233 19.33 5.81 11.03
N ALA A 234 18.86 5.74 9.79
CA ALA A 234 19.67 5.40 8.61
C ALA A 234 20.39 6.62 8.00
N GLY A 235 20.18 7.83 8.51
CA GLY A 235 20.72 9.07 7.92
C GLY A 235 20.05 9.44 6.59
N LEU A 236 18.80 8.99 6.38
CA LEU A 236 18.02 9.32 5.19
C LEU A 236 17.10 10.52 5.48
N PRO A 237 16.87 11.41 4.50
CA PRO A 237 15.97 12.55 4.65
C PRO A 237 14.51 12.12 4.75
N ALA A 238 13.68 12.98 5.33
CA ALA A 238 12.23 12.78 5.36
C ALA A 238 11.63 12.85 3.95
N PRO A 239 10.59 12.05 3.63
CA PRO A 239 10.01 12.00 2.29
C PRO A 239 9.40 13.34 1.83
N ALA A 240 8.89 14.15 2.75
CA ALA A 240 8.32 15.46 2.45
C ALA A 240 9.32 16.40 1.73
N ASP A 241 10.61 16.21 1.97
CA ASP A 241 11.67 17.00 1.36
C ASP A 241 12.03 16.52 -0.06
N LEU A 242 11.50 15.36 -0.51
CA LEU A 242 11.96 14.65 -1.70
C LEU A 242 10.85 14.36 -2.72
N VAL A 243 9.60 14.27 -2.30
CA VAL A 243 8.47 13.98 -3.17
C VAL A 243 7.90 15.29 -3.69
N SER A 244 8.26 15.65 -4.92
CA SER A 244 7.51 16.66 -5.67
C SER A 244 6.11 16.12 -5.88
N GLY A 245 5.08 16.88 -5.52
CA GLY A 245 3.69 16.51 -5.72
C GLY A 245 3.42 16.02 -7.16
N PRO A 246 2.28 15.34 -7.41
CA PRO A 246 1.95 14.87 -8.75
C PRO A 246 1.90 16.06 -9.71
N GLY A 247 2.83 16.08 -10.68
CA GLY A 247 2.74 16.96 -11.83
C GLY A 247 1.60 16.51 -12.76
#